data_826eb6c9e0b2f6638a65d0ecee90304d
#
_entry.id   826eb6c9e0b2f6638a65d0ecee90304d
#
_cell.length_a   1.000
_cell.length_b   1.000
_cell.length_c   1.000
_cell.angle_alpha   90.00
_cell.angle_beta   90.00
_cell.angle_gamma   90.00
#
_symmetry.space_group_name_H-M   'P 1'
#
loop_
_entity.id
_entity.type
_entity.pdbx_description
1 polymer ?
#
loop_
_entity_poly.entity_id
_entity_poly.type
_entity_poly.pdbx_seq_one_letter_code
_entity_poly.pdbx_strand_id
1 'polypeptide(L)'
;MKLLHIDASPRTVRSVTRKLSAGFIQNLRLKVPGLQVTHRDVGHHPPPFISDAWVGAAFAPADHDDPSMKGVLHHSDALTAELLACDTLLIATPMHNFSIPACLKAWIDQVVRTDMTFKLTEEGVEPLVKGSKQIR
;
A
#
# COMPACT_ATOMS: atom_id res chain seq x y z
N MET A 1 -15.53 9.79 -2.07
CA MET A 1 -14.52 9.17 -1.20
C MET A 1 -13.88 8.00 -1.95
N LYS A 2 -12.57 7.94 -1.98
CA LYS A 2 -11.78 6.85 -2.59
C LYS A 2 -11.13 6.04 -1.47
N LEU A 3 -11.50 4.77 -1.35
CA LEU A 3 -11.00 3.84 -0.35
C LEU A 3 -10.02 2.87 -1.01
N LEU A 4 -8.79 2.78 -0.50
CA LEU A 4 -7.88 1.68 -0.81
C LEU A 4 -8.03 0.60 0.26
N HIS A 5 -8.46 -0.59 -0.14
CA HIS A 5 -8.65 -1.74 0.73
C HIS A 5 -7.55 -2.78 0.50
N ILE A 6 -6.73 -3.01 1.50
CA ILE A 6 -5.66 -4.00 1.51
C ILE A 6 -6.12 -5.23 2.29
N ASP A 7 -6.19 -6.39 1.62
CA ASP A 7 -6.38 -7.69 2.27
C ASP A 7 -5.06 -8.44 2.37
N ALA A 8 -4.62 -8.73 3.62
CA ALA A 8 -3.35 -9.42 3.87
C ALA A 8 -3.50 -10.87 4.39
N SER A 9 -4.73 -11.38 4.44
CA SER A 9 -4.97 -12.75 4.88
C SER A 9 -4.73 -13.76 3.75
N PRO A 10 -3.93 -14.82 3.95
CA PRO A 10 -3.79 -15.91 2.97
C PRO A 10 -5.01 -16.83 2.95
N ARG A 11 -5.90 -16.73 3.96
CA ARG A 11 -7.14 -17.52 4.02
C ARG A 11 -8.23 -16.89 3.17
N THR A 12 -9.08 -17.72 2.56
CA THR A 12 -10.27 -17.31 1.81
C THR A 12 -11.52 -17.31 2.70
N VAL A 13 -12.30 -18.39 2.65
CA VAL A 13 -13.61 -18.52 3.32
C VAL A 13 -13.52 -18.43 4.85
N ARG A 14 -12.43 -18.93 5.43
CA ARG A 14 -12.22 -18.95 6.90
C ARG A 14 -11.52 -17.71 7.44
N SER A 15 -11.30 -16.68 6.61
CA SER A 15 -10.65 -15.44 7.06
C SER A 15 -11.63 -14.56 7.83
N VAL A 16 -11.33 -14.29 9.09
CA VAL A 16 -12.11 -13.35 9.92
C VAL A 16 -11.90 -11.92 9.43
N THR A 17 -10.65 -11.53 9.15
CA THR A 17 -10.32 -10.16 8.71
C THR A 17 -10.98 -9.81 7.39
N ARG A 18 -11.00 -10.72 6.39
CA ARG A 18 -11.71 -10.51 5.13
C ARG A 18 -13.21 -10.34 5.32
N LYS A 19 -13.84 -11.11 6.22
CA LYS A 19 -15.26 -10.96 6.52
C LYS A 19 -15.57 -9.62 7.18
N LEU A 20 -14.72 -9.20 8.13
CA LEU A 20 -14.88 -7.92 8.82
C LEU A 20 -14.72 -6.74 7.86
N SER A 21 -13.68 -6.73 7.04
CA SER A 21 -13.46 -5.65 6.07
C SER A 21 -14.56 -5.58 5.01
N ALA A 22 -15.01 -6.72 4.51
CA ALA A 22 -16.14 -6.76 3.56
C ALA A 22 -17.42 -6.19 4.17
N GLY A 23 -17.76 -6.59 5.41
CA GLY A 23 -18.91 -6.04 6.14
C GLY A 23 -18.78 -4.54 6.42
N PHE A 24 -17.57 -4.07 6.78
CA PHE A 24 -17.30 -2.65 6.95
C PHE A 24 -17.53 -1.86 5.66
N ILE A 25 -16.98 -2.33 4.53
CA ILE A 25 -17.16 -1.67 3.23
C ILE A 25 -18.61 -1.67 2.80
N GLN A 26 -19.34 -2.78 3.02
CA GLN A 26 -20.77 -2.84 2.71
C GLN A 26 -21.55 -1.78 3.49
N ASN A 27 -21.32 -1.66 4.80
CA ASN A 27 -21.96 -0.64 5.63
C ASN A 27 -21.55 0.79 5.22
N LEU A 28 -20.28 0.97 4.84
CA LEU A 28 -19.77 2.27 4.39
C LEU A 28 -20.45 2.71 3.08
N ARG A 29 -20.70 1.79 2.14
CA ARG A 29 -21.42 2.07 0.89
C ARG A 29 -22.84 2.59 1.12
N LEU A 30 -23.50 2.14 2.19
CA LEU A 30 -24.84 2.63 2.56
C LEU A 30 -24.81 4.07 3.08
N LYS A 31 -23.67 4.49 3.67
CA LYS A 31 -23.51 5.81 4.30
C LYS A 31 -22.83 6.84 3.41
N VAL A 32 -22.07 6.38 2.43
CA VAL A 32 -21.24 7.24 1.56
C VAL A 32 -21.61 6.98 0.10
N PRO A 33 -22.58 7.72 -0.45
CA PRO A 33 -22.92 7.64 -1.87
C PRO A 33 -21.68 7.94 -2.74
N GLY A 34 -21.47 7.15 -3.79
CA GLY A 34 -20.34 7.33 -4.70
C GLY A 34 -18.98 6.85 -4.15
N LEU A 35 -18.97 6.01 -3.09
CA LEU A 35 -17.76 5.37 -2.60
C LEU A 35 -17.09 4.55 -3.70
N GLN A 36 -15.86 4.91 -4.03
CA GLN A 36 -14.99 4.15 -4.94
C GLN A 36 -14.04 3.30 -4.09
N VAL A 37 -13.98 1.99 -4.35
CA VAL A 37 -13.12 1.05 -3.62
C VAL A 37 -12.13 0.44 -4.58
N THR A 38 -10.84 0.69 -4.36
CA THR A 38 -9.73 -0.05 -4.97
C THR A 38 -9.36 -1.18 -4.02
N HIS A 39 -9.41 -2.42 -4.51
CA HIS A 39 -9.07 -3.60 -3.70
C HIS A 39 -7.70 -4.14 -4.11
N ARG A 40 -6.82 -4.29 -3.13
CA ARG A 40 -5.48 -4.89 -3.27
C ARG A 40 -5.37 -6.10 -2.35
N ASP A 41 -5.39 -7.29 -2.94
CA ASP A 41 -5.26 -8.56 -2.23
C ASP A 41 -3.80 -9.01 -2.19
N VAL A 42 -3.06 -8.54 -1.20
CA VAL A 42 -1.65 -8.92 -1.02
C VAL A 42 -1.51 -10.30 -0.37
N GLY A 43 -2.57 -10.82 0.23
CA GLY A 43 -2.57 -12.16 0.82
C GLY A 43 -2.52 -13.29 -0.23
N HIS A 44 -3.15 -13.07 -1.39
CA HIS A 44 -3.14 -14.02 -2.51
C HIS A 44 -2.21 -13.61 -3.66
N HIS A 45 -1.94 -12.32 -3.79
CA HIS A 45 -1.05 -11.76 -4.81
C HIS A 45 -0.01 -10.86 -4.12
N PRO A 46 0.94 -11.46 -3.37
CA PRO A 46 1.93 -10.69 -2.64
C PRO A 46 2.84 -9.92 -3.59
N PRO A 47 3.17 -8.67 -3.27
CA PRO A 47 4.19 -7.94 -4.00
C PRO A 47 5.55 -8.67 -3.91
N PRO A 48 6.42 -8.51 -4.91
CA PRO A 48 7.78 -9.01 -4.81
C PRO A 48 8.51 -8.32 -3.64
N PHE A 49 9.45 -9.03 -3.04
CA PHE A 49 10.36 -8.41 -2.09
C PHE A 49 11.28 -7.42 -2.82
N ILE A 50 11.73 -6.40 -2.11
CA ILE A 50 12.71 -5.46 -2.66
C ILE A 50 14.02 -6.21 -2.95
N SER A 51 14.65 -5.89 -4.08
CA SER A 51 15.91 -6.46 -4.55
C SER A 51 17.00 -5.39 -4.59
N ASP A 52 18.24 -5.80 -4.80
CA ASP A 52 19.35 -4.87 -5.01
C ASP A 52 19.06 -3.90 -6.17
N ALA A 53 18.58 -4.41 -7.30
CA ALA A 53 18.17 -3.57 -8.43
C ALA A 53 17.04 -2.59 -8.07
N TRP A 54 16.07 -3.01 -7.24
CA TRP A 54 15.01 -2.13 -6.74
C TRP A 54 15.59 -1.00 -5.88
N VAL A 55 16.49 -1.34 -4.94
CA VAL A 55 17.15 -0.35 -4.08
C VAL A 55 17.93 0.65 -4.93
N GLY A 56 18.75 0.16 -5.87
CA GLY A 56 19.50 1.01 -6.80
C GLY A 56 18.60 1.97 -7.55
N ALA A 57 17.49 1.47 -8.12
CA ALA A 57 16.57 2.29 -8.88
C ALA A 57 15.78 3.29 -8.00
N ALA A 58 15.38 2.89 -6.77
CA ALA A 58 14.58 3.72 -5.87
C ALA A 58 15.36 4.92 -5.29
N PHE A 59 16.70 4.82 -5.21
CA PHE A 59 17.56 5.86 -4.68
C PHE A 59 18.45 6.50 -5.76
N ALA A 60 18.27 6.13 -7.03
CA ALA A 60 18.98 6.77 -8.13
C ALA A 60 18.60 8.26 -8.23
N PRO A 61 19.55 9.15 -8.55
CA PRO A 61 19.24 10.54 -8.87
C PRO A 61 18.19 10.64 -9.99
N ALA A 62 17.34 11.67 -9.94
CA ALA A 62 16.23 11.85 -10.89
C ALA A 62 16.69 12.00 -12.36
N ASP A 63 17.93 12.40 -12.59
CA ASP A 63 18.58 12.55 -13.89
C ASP A 63 19.32 11.28 -14.35
N HIS A 64 19.28 10.20 -13.55
CA HIS A 64 19.94 8.95 -13.86
C HIS A 64 19.09 8.12 -14.84
N ASP A 65 19.39 8.22 -16.13
CA ASP A 65 18.71 7.45 -17.19
C ASP A 65 19.48 6.18 -17.53
N ASP A 66 19.48 5.20 -16.62
CA ASP A 66 20.02 3.88 -16.87
C ASP A 66 18.93 2.97 -17.45
N PRO A 67 19.05 2.52 -18.72
CA PRO A 67 18.07 1.65 -19.33
C PRO A 67 17.85 0.32 -18.58
N SER A 68 18.87 -0.17 -17.84
CA SER A 68 18.75 -1.42 -17.05
C SER A 68 17.81 -1.26 -15.85
N MET A 69 17.57 -0.03 -15.38
CA MET A 69 16.67 0.28 -14.27
C MET A 69 15.24 0.56 -14.75
N LYS A 70 15.02 0.74 -16.05
CA LYS A 70 13.67 0.94 -16.60
C LYS A 70 12.79 -0.26 -16.34
N GLY A 71 11.64 -0.01 -15.73
CA GLY A 71 10.68 -1.07 -15.40
C GLY A 71 10.88 -1.77 -14.06
N VAL A 72 12.06 -1.65 -13.42
CA VAL A 72 12.32 -2.26 -12.11
C VAL A 72 11.31 -1.77 -11.05
N LEU A 73 10.96 -0.50 -11.08
CA LEU A 73 10.02 0.13 -10.14
C LEU A 73 8.56 0.09 -10.61
N HIS A 74 8.26 -0.43 -11.80
CA HIS A 74 6.91 -0.38 -12.37
C HIS A 74 5.82 -0.91 -11.41
N HIS A 75 6.09 -2.03 -10.74
CA HIS A 75 5.16 -2.60 -9.78
C HIS A 75 4.98 -1.70 -8.54
N SER A 76 6.08 -1.19 -8.02
CA SER A 76 6.11 -0.24 -6.90
C SER A 76 5.37 1.07 -7.24
N ASP A 77 5.57 1.59 -8.44
CA ASP A 77 4.91 2.81 -8.91
C ASP A 77 3.39 2.63 -8.98
N ALA A 78 2.92 1.48 -9.48
CA ALA A 78 1.49 1.17 -9.51
C ALA A 78 0.87 1.12 -8.10
N LEU A 79 1.52 0.44 -7.14
CA LEU A 79 1.05 0.36 -5.75
C LEU A 79 1.08 1.74 -5.06
N THR A 80 2.12 2.52 -5.30
CA THR A 80 2.26 3.88 -4.74
C THR A 80 1.19 4.82 -5.32
N ALA A 81 0.90 4.70 -6.62
CA ALA A 81 -0.17 5.48 -7.25
C ALA A 81 -1.55 5.18 -6.65
N GLU A 82 -1.85 3.91 -6.34
CA GLU A 82 -3.08 3.54 -5.63
C GLU A 82 -3.18 4.19 -4.25
N LEU A 83 -2.07 4.17 -3.49
CA LEU A 83 -2.00 4.80 -2.17
C LEU A 83 -2.19 6.32 -2.24
N LEU A 84 -1.52 6.98 -3.18
CA LEU A 84 -1.61 8.44 -3.34
C LEU A 84 -2.99 8.89 -3.87
N ALA A 85 -3.68 8.03 -4.61
CA ALA A 85 -5.00 8.33 -5.14
C ALA A 85 -6.15 8.16 -4.15
N CYS A 86 -5.93 7.51 -3.00
CA CYS A 86 -6.98 7.27 -2.02
C CYS A 86 -7.09 8.38 -0.97
N ASP A 87 -8.32 8.55 -0.46
CA ASP A 87 -8.60 9.44 0.67
C ASP A 87 -8.55 8.69 2.01
N THR A 88 -8.75 7.37 1.95
CA THR A 88 -8.84 6.48 3.11
C THR A 88 -8.19 5.15 2.80
N LEU A 89 -7.40 4.65 3.74
CA LEU A 89 -6.76 3.34 3.68
C LEU A 89 -7.41 2.41 4.71
N LEU A 90 -7.91 1.26 4.26
CA LEU A 90 -8.39 0.17 5.10
C LEU A 90 -7.46 -1.03 4.95
N ILE A 91 -6.81 -1.44 6.02
CA ILE A 91 -5.94 -2.62 6.04
C ILE A 91 -6.59 -3.72 6.86
N ALA A 92 -6.95 -4.84 6.20
CA ALA A 92 -7.45 -6.04 6.83
C ALA A 92 -6.32 -7.07 6.97
N THR A 93 -5.75 -7.16 8.17
CA THR A 93 -4.58 -8.00 8.42
C THR A 93 -4.78 -8.96 9.59
N PRO A 94 -4.45 -10.25 9.44
CA PRO A 94 -4.28 -11.14 10.57
C PRO A 94 -2.92 -10.87 11.26
N MET A 95 -2.76 -11.42 12.44
CA MET A 95 -1.46 -11.50 13.11
C MET A 95 -0.79 -12.83 12.77
N HIS A 96 0.46 -12.78 12.32
CA HIS A 96 1.31 -13.94 12.08
C HIS A 96 2.57 -13.85 12.96
N ASN A 97 2.80 -14.86 13.81
CA ASN A 97 3.97 -14.89 14.69
C ASN A 97 4.18 -13.58 15.46
N PHE A 98 3.10 -13.05 16.05
CA PHE A 98 3.08 -11.80 16.82
C PHE A 98 3.39 -10.52 16.02
N SER A 99 3.31 -10.57 14.68
CA SER A 99 3.56 -9.43 13.80
C SER A 99 2.60 -9.42 12.61
N ILE A 100 2.83 -8.51 11.66
CA ILE A 100 2.10 -8.45 10.40
C ILE A 100 2.56 -9.58 9.47
N PRO A 101 1.71 -10.05 8.54
CA PRO A 101 2.12 -11.00 7.51
C PRO A 101 3.22 -10.44 6.60
N ALA A 102 4.13 -11.32 6.13
CA ALA A 102 5.22 -10.94 5.24
C ALA A 102 4.73 -10.24 3.95
N CYS A 103 3.58 -10.65 3.40
CA CYS A 103 2.98 -10.02 2.24
C CYS A 103 2.56 -8.56 2.49
N LEU A 104 2.10 -8.23 3.69
CA LEU A 104 1.79 -6.84 4.06
C LEU A 104 3.08 -6.04 4.24
N LYS A 105 4.13 -6.63 4.84
CA LYS A 105 5.42 -5.95 4.94
C LYS A 105 6.02 -5.70 3.55
N ALA A 106 5.93 -6.66 2.63
CA ALA A 106 6.36 -6.47 1.25
C ALA A 106 5.61 -5.32 0.57
N TRP A 107 4.30 -5.19 0.80
CA TRP A 107 3.53 -4.05 0.29
C TRP A 107 4.01 -2.73 0.88
N ILE A 108 4.24 -2.66 2.19
CA ILE A 108 4.77 -1.47 2.86
C ILE A 108 6.12 -1.07 2.24
N ASP A 109 7.03 -2.03 2.03
CA ASP A 109 8.35 -1.79 1.46
C ASP A 109 8.27 -1.26 0.01
N GLN A 110 7.25 -1.64 -0.75
CA GLN A 110 7.04 -1.17 -2.11
C GLN A 110 6.46 0.26 -2.17
N VAL A 111 5.63 0.67 -1.19
CA VAL A 111 4.94 1.97 -1.22
C VAL A 111 5.62 3.06 -0.40
N VAL A 112 6.53 2.71 0.50
CA VAL A 112 7.33 3.70 1.25
C VAL A 112 8.51 4.13 0.39
N ARG A 113 8.28 5.16 -0.41
CA ARG A 113 9.19 5.65 -1.46
C ARG A 113 9.62 7.09 -1.19
N THR A 114 10.93 7.31 -1.22
CA THR A 114 11.52 8.67 -1.16
C THR A 114 10.99 9.51 -2.32
N ASP A 115 10.68 10.78 -2.04
CA ASP A 115 10.15 11.78 -2.98
C ASP A 115 8.77 11.47 -3.59
N MET A 116 8.15 10.35 -3.18
CA MET A 116 6.79 9.98 -3.58
C MET A 116 5.82 9.97 -2.39
N THR A 117 6.12 9.22 -1.33
CA THR A 117 5.27 9.10 -0.14
C THR A 117 5.86 9.79 1.09
N PHE A 118 7.15 10.03 1.09
CA PHE A 118 7.85 10.84 2.08
C PHE A 118 9.07 11.52 1.45
N LYS A 119 9.60 12.54 2.12
CA LYS A 119 10.90 13.13 1.81
C LYS A 119 11.78 13.20 3.05
N LEU A 120 13.09 13.18 2.81
CA LEU A 120 14.07 13.42 3.87
C LEU A 120 14.40 14.92 3.90
N THR A 121 14.38 15.49 5.10
CA THR A 121 14.73 16.90 5.36
C THR A 121 15.79 16.94 6.46
N GLU A 122 16.39 18.10 6.68
CA GLU A 122 17.34 18.29 7.79
C GLU A 122 16.68 18.05 9.16
N GLU A 123 15.36 18.23 9.26
CA GLU A 123 14.57 18.03 10.48
C GLU A 123 14.07 16.57 10.62
N GLY A 124 14.27 15.71 9.62
CA GLY A 124 13.86 14.30 9.62
C GLY A 124 12.99 13.90 8.44
N VAL A 125 12.06 12.96 8.67
CA VAL A 125 11.16 12.43 7.65
C VAL A 125 9.87 13.24 7.59
N GLU A 126 9.56 13.81 6.43
CA GLU A 126 8.31 14.53 6.17
C GLU A 126 7.39 13.69 5.28
N PRO A 127 6.14 13.39 5.72
CA PRO A 127 5.20 12.64 4.88
C PRO A 127 4.69 13.49 3.72
N LEU A 128 4.59 12.88 2.54
CA LEU A 128 3.99 13.47 1.34
C LEU A 128 2.57 12.95 1.08
N VAL A 129 2.19 11.84 1.73
CA VAL A 129 0.82 11.33 1.71
C VAL A 129 -0.06 12.30 2.49
N LYS A 130 -1.08 12.84 1.84
CA LYS A 130 -2.03 13.76 2.50
C LYS A 130 -2.69 13.04 3.65
N GLY A 131 -2.63 13.63 4.83
CA GLY A 131 -3.18 13.06 6.05
C GLY A 131 -4.66 12.71 5.86
N SER A 132 -5.00 11.44 5.99
CA SER A 132 -6.39 11.00 6.07
C SER A 132 -7.00 11.54 7.35
N LYS A 133 -8.21 12.08 7.28
CA LYS A 133 -9.01 12.34 8.48
C LYS A 133 -9.24 11.01 9.16
N GLN A 134 -8.72 10.81 10.36
CA GLN A 134 -9.05 9.64 11.17
C GLN A 134 -10.56 9.66 11.42
N ILE A 135 -11.25 8.64 10.91
CA ILE A 135 -12.63 8.35 11.33
C ILE A 135 -12.47 7.72 12.71
N ARG A 136 -12.77 8.48 13.76
CA ARG A 136 -12.87 7.97 15.14
C ARG A 136 -14.21 7.29 15.33
#